data_ba0aae322e013893d2ae43032ceb6398
#
_entry.id   ba0aae322e013893d2ae43032ceb6398
#
_cell.length_a   1.000
_cell.length_b   1.000
_cell.length_c   1.000
_cell.angle_alpha   90.00
_cell.angle_beta   90.00
_cell.angle_gamma   90.00
#
_symmetry.space_group_name_H-M   'P 1'
#
loop_
_entity.id
_entity.type
_entity.pdbx_description
1 polymer ?
#
loop_
_entity_poly.entity_id
_entity_poly.type
_entity_poly.pdbx_seq_one_letter_code
_entity_poly.pdbx_strand_id
1 'polypeptide(L)'
;RVAYVFPDMACPYCAELWENMQPLIQHPDNSLQVRHIIVGLIHPKRSFTQGGAILAAPDPAAALAEHEGHYDDGGIRPLERVPDAIRSQIHNNTALMIGLGLQGTPALVFEDSQGRWRLAPGVVGEEALRAEVFQISEQ
;
A
#
# COMPACT_ATOMS: atom_id res chain seq x y z
N ARG A 1 -3.12 -3.69 16.44
CA ARG A 1 -3.89 -4.11 15.27
C ARG A 1 -3.11 -3.83 14.00
N VAL A 2 -3.35 -4.60 12.97
CA VAL A 2 -2.64 -4.50 11.70
C VAL A 2 -3.67 -4.45 10.57
N ALA A 3 -3.44 -3.57 9.60
CA ALA A 3 -4.13 -3.58 8.32
C ALA A 3 -3.08 -3.76 7.22
N TYR A 4 -3.48 -4.36 6.11
CA TYR A 4 -2.60 -4.62 4.98
C TYR A 4 -3.09 -3.84 3.77
N VAL A 5 -2.17 -3.22 3.06
CA VAL A 5 -2.44 -2.53 1.80
C VAL A 5 -1.62 -3.20 0.72
N PHE A 6 -2.24 -3.44 -0.43
CA PHE A 6 -1.57 -3.97 -1.61
C PHE A 6 -1.44 -2.86 -2.64
N PRO A 7 -0.34 -2.09 -2.65
CA PRO A 7 -0.13 -1.04 -3.64
C PRO A 7 0.74 -1.52 -4.77
N ASP A 8 0.54 -0.92 -5.94
CA ASP A 8 1.44 -1.02 -7.09
C ASP A 8 2.05 0.37 -7.31
N MET A 9 3.37 0.43 -7.49
CA MET A 9 4.04 1.72 -7.60
C MET A 9 3.75 2.45 -8.92
N ALA A 10 3.10 1.79 -9.87
CA ALA A 10 2.63 2.41 -11.11
C ALA A 10 1.14 2.80 -11.05
N CYS A 11 0.57 2.91 -9.86
CA CYS A 11 -0.85 3.11 -9.64
C CYS A 11 -1.15 4.48 -9.01
N PRO A 12 -1.80 5.41 -9.73
CA PRO A 12 -2.13 6.71 -9.16
C PRO A 12 -3.13 6.61 -8.01
N TYR A 13 -4.05 5.65 -8.06
CA TYR A 13 -5.03 5.45 -6.99
C TYR A 13 -4.38 4.93 -5.70
N CYS A 14 -3.25 4.24 -5.82
CA CYS A 14 -2.48 3.82 -4.64
C CYS A 14 -1.86 5.02 -3.93
N ALA A 15 -1.40 6.01 -4.69
CA ALA A 15 -0.90 7.26 -4.12
C ALA A 15 -2.04 8.03 -3.43
N GLU A 16 -3.23 8.02 -4.00
CA GLU A 16 -4.39 8.66 -3.40
C GLU A 16 -4.78 8.00 -2.08
N LEU A 17 -4.82 6.67 -2.02
CA LEU A 17 -5.11 5.97 -0.77
C LEU A 17 -4.03 6.26 0.28
N TRP A 18 -2.76 6.22 -0.11
CA TRP A 18 -1.65 6.53 0.79
C TRP A 18 -1.83 7.92 1.41
N GLU A 19 -2.18 8.91 0.58
CA GLU A 19 -2.39 10.28 1.03
C GLU A 19 -3.59 10.38 1.99
N ASN A 20 -4.70 9.70 1.67
CA ASN A 20 -5.88 9.68 2.54
C ASN A 20 -5.58 9.09 3.92
N MET A 21 -4.64 8.18 4.01
CA MET A 21 -4.28 7.50 5.26
C MET A 21 -3.34 8.34 6.14
N GLN A 22 -2.58 9.28 5.58
CA GLN A 22 -1.54 9.97 6.33
C GLN A 22 -2.03 10.72 7.58
N PRO A 23 -3.12 11.50 7.52
CA PRO A 23 -3.61 12.18 8.74
C PRO A 23 -4.01 11.20 9.83
N LEU A 24 -4.49 10.02 9.44
CA LEU A 24 -4.93 8.99 10.39
C LEU A 24 -3.76 8.22 10.98
N ILE A 25 -2.77 7.90 10.16
CA ILE A 25 -1.53 7.26 10.63
C ILE A 25 -0.83 8.17 11.66
N GLN A 26 -0.85 9.47 11.43
CA GLN A 26 -0.19 10.46 12.30
C GLN A 26 -1.07 10.91 13.46
N HIS A 27 -2.31 10.46 13.52
CA HIS A 27 -3.23 10.87 14.58
C HIS A 27 -2.75 10.33 15.94
N PRO A 28 -2.79 11.17 17.01
CA PRO A 28 -2.29 10.74 18.32
C PRO A 28 -3.02 9.53 18.91
N ASP A 29 -4.28 9.30 18.52
CA ASP A 29 -5.06 8.16 19.00
C ASP A 29 -4.93 6.92 18.12
N ASN A 30 -4.09 6.97 17.07
CA ASN A 30 -3.93 5.83 16.19
C ASN A 30 -3.17 4.69 16.88
N SER A 31 -3.75 3.50 16.86
CA SER A 31 -3.12 2.27 17.32
C SER A 31 -2.99 1.22 16.21
N LEU A 32 -3.36 1.57 14.98
CA LEU A 32 -3.29 0.67 13.84
C LEU A 32 -1.93 0.74 13.18
N GLN A 33 -1.31 -0.41 12.95
CA GLN A 33 -0.12 -0.53 12.13
C GLN A 33 -0.56 -0.87 10.71
N VAL A 34 -0.12 -0.08 9.73
CA VAL A 34 -0.40 -0.33 8.32
C VAL A 34 0.84 -0.96 7.69
N ARG A 35 0.66 -2.13 7.09
CA ARG A 35 1.72 -2.84 6.37
C ARG A 35 1.42 -2.85 4.89
N HIS A 36 2.43 -2.53 4.09
CA HIS A 36 2.30 -2.47 2.63
C HIS A 36 2.94 -3.69 2.01
N ILE A 37 2.17 -4.36 1.15
CA ILE A 37 2.61 -5.56 0.43
C ILE A 37 2.68 -5.18 -1.04
N ILE A 38 3.87 -4.84 -1.51
CA ILE A 38 4.10 -4.30 -2.85
C ILE A 38 3.82 -5.36 -3.90
N VAL A 39 2.95 -5.03 -4.86
CA VAL A 39 2.59 -5.94 -5.95
C VAL A 39 3.01 -5.38 -7.30
N GLY A 40 3.01 -6.23 -8.32
CA GLY A 40 3.34 -5.86 -9.70
C GLY A 40 2.26 -6.33 -10.64
N LEU A 41 1.29 -5.47 -10.94
CA LEU A 41 0.16 -5.75 -11.81
C LEU A 41 0.08 -4.84 -13.02
N ILE A 42 0.33 -3.55 -12.80
CA ILE A 42 -0.10 -2.52 -13.76
C ILE A 42 0.87 -2.37 -14.90
N HIS A 43 2.17 -2.32 -14.60
CA HIS A 43 3.18 -2.08 -15.64
C HIS A 43 4.30 -3.11 -15.55
N PRO A 44 4.61 -3.82 -16.64
CA PRO A 44 5.57 -4.93 -16.58
C PRO A 44 6.99 -4.51 -16.18
N LYS A 45 7.35 -3.24 -16.37
CA LYS A 45 8.64 -2.72 -15.96
C LYS A 45 8.56 -1.85 -14.73
N ARG A 46 7.78 -0.78 -14.78
CA ARG A 46 7.72 0.24 -13.73
C ARG A 46 7.26 -0.32 -12.40
N SER A 47 6.26 -1.19 -12.39
CA SER A 47 5.78 -1.80 -11.15
C SER A 47 6.90 -2.54 -10.41
N PHE A 48 7.84 -3.14 -11.16
CA PHE A 48 8.94 -3.90 -10.58
C PHE A 48 10.16 -3.05 -10.28
N THR A 49 10.50 -2.10 -11.16
CA THR A 49 11.69 -1.27 -10.93
C THR A 49 11.48 -0.28 -9.79
N GLN A 50 10.30 0.31 -9.69
CA GLN A 50 9.98 1.21 -8.58
C GLN A 50 9.56 0.43 -7.33
N GLY A 51 8.77 -0.64 -7.47
CA GLY A 51 8.47 -1.52 -6.34
C GLY A 51 9.72 -2.13 -5.73
N GLY A 52 10.65 -2.54 -6.58
CA GLY A 52 11.95 -3.04 -6.15
C GLY A 52 12.78 -2.00 -5.42
N ALA A 53 12.71 -0.74 -5.86
CA ALA A 53 13.42 0.36 -5.17
C ALA A 53 12.92 0.54 -3.74
N ILE A 54 11.61 0.35 -3.50
CA ILE A 54 11.04 0.39 -2.15
C ILE A 54 11.57 -0.79 -1.32
N LEU A 55 11.46 -2.00 -1.85
CA LEU A 55 11.84 -3.22 -1.12
C LEU A 55 13.34 -3.31 -0.83
N ALA A 56 14.17 -2.73 -1.71
CA ALA A 56 15.62 -2.73 -1.54
C ALA A 56 16.13 -1.58 -0.66
N ALA A 57 15.27 -0.63 -0.32
CA ALA A 57 15.69 0.56 0.41
C ALA A 57 16.08 0.21 1.86
N PRO A 58 17.07 0.91 2.44
CA PRO A 58 17.40 0.73 3.86
C PRO A 58 16.23 1.03 4.78
N ASP A 59 15.37 1.98 4.41
CA ASP A 59 14.14 2.33 5.12
C ASP A 59 12.98 2.28 4.12
N PRO A 60 12.33 1.11 3.97
CA PRO A 60 11.25 0.98 2.99
C PRO A 60 10.08 1.92 3.24
N ALA A 61 9.75 2.23 4.49
CA ALA A 61 8.66 3.15 4.79
C ALA A 61 8.95 4.56 4.29
N ALA A 62 10.18 5.03 4.48
CA ALA A 62 10.61 6.34 3.96
C ALA A 62 10.63 6.35 2.43
N ALA A 63 11.08 5.25 1.81
CA ALA A 63 11.09 5.12 0.35
C ALA A 63 9.67 5.13 -0.22
N LEU A 64 8.73 4.46 0.44
CA LEU A 64 7.33 4.47 0.04
C LEU A 64 6.75 5.88 0.13
N ALA A 65 7.05 6.60 1.20
CA ALA A 65 6.59 7.98 1.37
C ALA A 65 7.16 8.89 0.28
N GLU A 66 8.42 8.72 -0.09
CA GLU A 66 9.03 9.45 -1.20
C GLU A 66 8.29 9.17 -2.50
N HIS A 67 8.00 7.91 -2.79
CA HIS A 67 7.32 7.55 -4.02
C HIS A 67 5.90 8.07 -4.06
N GLU A 68 5.10 7.76 -3.05
CA GLU A 68 3.67 8.11 -3.06
C GLU A 68 3.45 9.60 -2.86
N GLY A 69 4.27 10.25 -2.05
CA GLY A 69 4.18 11.69 -1.82
C GLY A 69 4.61 12.53 -3.02
N HIS A 70 5.34 11.94 -3.97
CA HIS A 70 5.81 12.61 -5.19
C HIS A 70 5.39 11.85 -6.45
N TYR A 71 4.29 11.15 -6.37
CA TYR A 71 3.84 10.29 -7.48
C TYR A 71 3.70 11.09 -8.78
N ASP A 72 3.12 12.29 -8.71
CA ASP A 72 2.87 13.12 -9.89
C ASP A 72 4.16 13.65 -10.52
N ASP A 73 5.25 13.65 -9.76
CA ASP A 73 6.58 14.06 -10.24
C ASP A 73 7.46 12.88 -10.64
N GLY A 74 6.86 11.70 -10.79
CA GLY A 74 7.54 10.49 -11.24
C GLY A 74 7.86 9.50 -10.13
N GLY A 75 7.72 9.89 -8.86
CA GLY A 75 7.94 9.00 -7.73
C GLY A 75 9.41 8.71 -7.45
N ILE A 76 9.67 7.56 -6.86
CA ILE A 76 11.02 7.16 -6.48
C ILE A 76 11.83 6.79 -7.71
N ARG A 77 13.15 7.03 -7.63
CA ARG A 77 14.09 6.62 -8.67
C ARG A 77 14.05 5.09 -8.79
N PRO A 78 13.76 4.54 -9.99
CA PRO A 78 13.66 3.10 -10.16
C PRO A 78 15.03 2.44 -10.10
N LEU A 79 15.04 1.15 -9.75
CA LEU A 79 16.24 0.33 -9.90
C LEU A 79 16.53 0.13 -11.39
N GLU A 80 17.80 0.18 -11.76
CA GLU A 80 18.21 -0.15 -13.13
C GLU A 80 18.02 -1.64 -13.40
N ARG A 81 18.26 -2.47 -12.36
CA ARG A 81 18.11 -3.90 -12.42
C ARG A 81 17.45 -4.40 -11.15
N VAL A 82 16.40 -5.20 -11.29
CA VAL A 82 15.69 -5.80 -10.15
C VAL A 82 16.34 -7.15 -9.84
N PRO A 83 16.88 -7.33 -8.62
CA PRO A 83 17.41 -8.64 -8.22
C PRO A 83 16.32 -9.72 -8.27
N ASP A 84 16.70 -10.94 -8.59
CA ASP A 84 15.77 -12.06 -8.74
C ASP A 84 14.94 -12.29 -7.46
N ALA A 85 15.57 -12.17 -6.29
CA ALA A 85 14.87 -12.35 -5.02
C ALA A 85 13.76 -11.31 -4.82
N ILE A 86 14.01 -10.07 -5.21
CA ILE A 86 13.00 -9.00 -5.10
C ILE A 86 11.89 -9.20 -6.12
N ARG A 87 12.25 -9.57 -7.36
CA ARG A 87 11.25 -9.88 -8.38
C ARG A 87 10.34 -11.02 -7.94
N SER A 88 10.90 -12.06 -7.35
CA SER A 88 10.13 -13.18 -6.81
C SER A 88 9.22 -12.75 -5.67
N GLN A 89 9.70 -11.86 -4.80
CA GLN A 89 8.88 -11.33 -3.70
C GLN A 89 7.66 -10.57 -4.24
N ILE A 90 7.86 -9.72 -5.25
CA ILE A 90 6.75 -8.98 -5.86
C ILE A 90 5.76 -9.93 -6.52
N HIS A 91 6.24 -10.96 -7.22
CA HIS A 91 5.36 -11.97 -7.82
C HIS A 91 4.59 -12.74 -6.76
N ASN A 92 5.22 -13.14 -5.67
CA ASN A 92 4.56 -13.85 -4.58
C ASN A 92 3.51 -12.96 -3.90
N ASN A 93 3.82 -11.69 -3.70
CA ASN A 93 2.88 -10.72 -3.14
C ASN A 93 1.65 -10.56 -4.05
N THR A 94 1.89 -10.48 -5.35
CA THR A 94 0.82 -10.37 -6.34
C THR A 94 -0.07 -11.61 -6.34
N ALA A 95 0.54 -12.79 -6.27
CA ALA A 95 -0.19 -14.06 -6.20
C ALA A 95 -1.05 -14.13 -4.92
N LEU A 96 -0.52 -13.64 -3.80
CA LEU A 96 -1.28 -13.57 -2.55
C LEU A 96 -2.52 -12.69 -2.70
N MET A 97 -2.36 -11.51 -3.27
CA MET A 97 -3.48 -10.60 -3.50
C MET A 97 -4.56 -11.23 -4.37
N ILE A 98 -4.15 -11.82 -5.49
CA ILE A 98 -5.08 -12.50 -6.41
C ILE A 98 -5.75 -13.68 -5.72
N GLY A 99 -5.02 -14.44 -4.93
CA GLY A 99 -5.55 -15.58 -4.17
C GLY A 99 -6.61 -15.18 -3.15
N LEU A 100 -6.57 -13.94 -2.66
CA LEU A 100 -7.61 -13.39 -1.79
C LEU A 100 -8.86 -12.92 -2.56
N GLY A 101 -8.84 -12.99 -3.88
CA GLY A 101 -9.94 -12.50 -4.72
C GLY A 101 -9.85 -11.03 -5.09
N LEU A 102 -8.73 -10.40 -4.79
CA LEU A 102 -8.50 -8.97 -5.11
C LEU A 102 -7.85 -8.89 -6.49
N GLN A 103 -8.47 -8.14 -7.40
CA GLN A 103 -8.07 -8.12 -8.80
C GLN A 103 -7.43 -6.81 -9.25
N GLY A 104 -7.32 -5.84 -8.37
CA GLY A 104 -6.78 -4.52 -8.72
C GLY A 104 -6.20 -3.80 -7.53
N THR A 105 -5.52 -2.70 -7.80
CA THR A 105 -4.86 -1.89 -6.78
C THR A 105 -5.48 -0.49 -6.70
N PRO A 106 -5.45 0.13 -5.53
CA PRO A 106 -5.06 -0.45 -4.25
C PRO A 106 -6.10 -1.42 -3.73
N ALA A 107 -5.69 -2.27 -2.81
CA ALA A 107 -6.60 -3.12 -2.06
C ALA A 107 -6.22 -3.07 -0.59
N LEU A 108 -7.23 -3.01 0.28
CA LEU A 108 -7.05 -2.90 1.71
C LEU A 108 -7.67 -4.10 2.39
N VAL A 109 -6.93 -4.70 3.33
CA VAL A 109 -7.40 -5.83 4.13
C VAL A 109 -7.29 -5.43 5.60
N PHE A 110 -8.41 -5.44 6.30
CA PHE A 110 -8.44 -4.96 7.67
C PHE A 110 -9.48 -5.70 8.51
N GLU A 111 -9.29 -5.66 9.81
CA GLU A 111 -10.24 -6.22 10.76
C GLU A 111 -11.17 -5.11 11.24
N ASP A 112 -12.48 -5.32 11.08
CA ASP A 112 -13.48 -4.35 11.49
C ASP A 112 -13.69 -4.35 13.02
N SER A 113 -14.58 -3.47 13.51
CA SER A 113 -14.84 -3.32 14.94
C SER A 113 -15.49 -4.55 15.57
N GLN A 114 -16.00 -5.47 14.76
CA GLN A 114 -16.62 -6.71 15.23
C GLN A 114 -15.68 -7.91 15.11
N GLY A 115 -14.39 -7.66 14.81
CA GLY A 115 -13.39 -8.71 14.70
C GLY A 115 -13.44 -9.50 13.40
N ARG A 116 -14.14 -8.99 12.39
CA ARG A 116 -14.23 -9.67 11.09
C ARG A 116 -13.25 -9.04 10.11
N TRP A 117 -12.56 -9.90 9.35
CA TRP A 117 -11.67 -9.44 8.30
C TRP A 117 -12.45 -9.05 7.06
N ARG A 118 -12.12 -7.87 6.53
CA ARG A 118 -12.79 -7.27 5.38
C ARG A 118 -11.80 -6.99 4.27
N LEU A 119 -12.27 -7.15 3.04
CA LEU A 119 -11.52 -6.80 1.84
C LEU A 119 -12.17 -5.55 1.24
N ALA A 120 -11.38 -4.50 1.04
CA ALA A 120 -11.87 -3.24 0.46
C ALA A 120 -11.04 -2.92 -0.78
N PRO A 121 -11.54 -3.25 -1.99
CA PRO A 121 -10.84 -2.89 -3.22
C PRO A 121 -11.04 -1.41 -3.54
N GLY A 122 -10.00 -0.80 -4.12
CA GLY A 122 -10.05 0.58 -4.57
C GLY A 122 -9.70 1.59 -3.48
N VAL A 123 -9.92 2.85 -3.80
CA VAL A 123 -9.61 3.94 -2.88
C VAL A 123 -10.72 4.07 -1.84
N VAL A 124 -10.32 4.06 -0.57
CA VAL A 124 -11.24 4.32 0.55
C VAL A 124 -11.01 5.76 0.99
N GLY A 125 -12.09 6.51 1.13
CA GLY A 125 -12.03 7.91 1.56
C GLY A 125 -11.64 8.06 3.02
N GLU A 126 -11.18 9.24 3.40
CA GLU A 126 -10.66 9.50 4.73
C GLU A 126 -11.68 9.23 5.83
N GLU A 127 -12.95 9.59 5.61
CA GLU A 127 -14.00 9.40 6.63
C GLU A 127 -14.25 7.91 6.90
N ALA A 128 -14.37 7.10 5.87
CA ALA A 128 -14.55 5.66 6.02
C ALA A 128 -13.31 4.99 6.60
N LEU A 129 -12.12 5.44 6.20
CA LEU A 129 -10.87 4.98 6.82
C LEU A 129 -10.87 5.25 8.32
N ARG A 130 -11.24 6.47 8.72
CA ARG A 130 -11.27 6.85 10.13
C ARG A 130 -12.22 5.97 10.93
N ALA A 131 -13.45 5.81 10.45
CA ALA A 131 -14.50 5.13 11.20
C ALA A 131 -14.32 3.61 11.21
N GLU A 132 -14.01 3.02 10.06
CA GLU A 132 -14.06 1.57 9.89
C GLU A 132 -12.71 0.89 10.01
N VAL A 133 -11.66 1.51 9.51
CA VAL A 133 -10.33 0.91 9.45
C VAL A 133 -9.48 1.30 10.66
N PHE A 134 -9.28 2.59 10.87
CA PHE A 134 -8.49 3.11 11.99
C PHE A 134 -9.25 3.10 13.29
N GLN A 135 -10.57 3.24 13.22
CA GLN A 135 -11.46 3.21 14.38
C GLN A 135 -11.08 4.29 15.40
N ILE A 136 -10.88 5.49 14.89
CA ILE A 136 -10.55 6.67 15.68
C ILE A 136 -11.84 7.45 15.91
N SER A 137 -12.16 7.69 17.16
CA SER A 137 -13.37 8.43 17.52
C SER A 137 -13.29 9.87 17.04
N GLU A 138 -14.41 10.38 16.56
CA GLU A 138 -14.55 11.81 16.32
C GLU A 138 -14.73 12.53 17.65
N GLN A 139 -14.07 13.65 17.74
CA GLN A 139 -14.16 14.49 18.94
C GLN A 139 -14.72 15.86 18.57
#